data_5245e7dc41431b16be2cc287451f295b
#
_entry.id   5245e7dc41431b16be2cc287451f295b
#
_cell.length_a   1.000
_cell.length_b   1.000
_cell.length_c   1.000
_cell.angle_alpha   90.00
_cell.angle_beta   90.00
_cell.angle_gamma   90.00
#
_symmetry.space_group_name_H-M   'P 1'
#
loop_
_entity.id
_entity.type
_entity.pdbx_description
1 polymer ?
#
loop_
_entity_poly.entity_id
_entity_poly.type
_entity_poly.pdbx_seq_one_letter_code
_entity_poly.pdbx_strand_id
1 'polypeptide(L)'
;MTFLLNSHNVFDYLVEHGFCDRSEQALSKVEPIAAKNFNLLLSLSGGRKLLVKQERHNQDGKAAGEFLSEWRIQEFLKRFSELGHIHPWMPVVLHFDAEHSIIIFSYLNEYRDLSDFYSKENIFPIQIASTIATILATVHRDTFNRKEYQEFFSPKPDNLTTDQVPNLIRGLGRIGPEIFGQVPADGLKFFALYQRYDSLGQAIAELGSAFAPCCLTHNDLKLNNILLHADWEQSGDSIVRVIDWERSTWGDPAFDLGTLIASYLQIWLGSLVISNSLSIEESLRLAATPLEQLQPSIAALTQTYFDTFPEILEHRPDFLRRVVQFVGFALIQQIQAMIQYQKFFDNTGIAMLQVAKTLLCRPEQSMPTIFGTAAAELTQRLGCSAA
;
A
#
# COMPACT_ATOMS: atom_id res chain seq x y z
N MET A 1 10.46 -8.31 -32.35
CA MET A 1 9.19 -8.76 -31.75
C MET A 1 9.39 -8.77 -30.24
N THR A 2 8.52 -8.13 -29.49
CA THR A 2 8.59 -8.16 -28.03
C THR A 2 8.30 -9.58 -27.53
N PHE A 3 9.16 -10.15 -26.72
CA PHE A 3 8.95 -11.44 -26.09
C PHE A 3 7.80 -11.35 -25.07
N LEU A 4 6.79 -12.18 -25.24
CA LEU A 4 5.65 -12.23 -24.30
C LEU A 4 5.62 -13.59 -23.62
N LEU A 5 5.67 -13.57 -22.29
CA LEU A 5 5.52 -14.75 -21.44
C LEU A 5 4.11 -15.33 -21.56
N ASN A 6 4.06 -16.65 -21.54
CA ASN A 6 2.82 -17.42 -21.44
C ASN A 6 3.13 -18.77 -20.76
N SER A 7 2.09 -19.57 -20.47
CA SER A 7 2.25 -20.85 -19.78
C SER A 7 3.03 -21.91 -20.60
N HIS A 8 3.22 -21.71 -21.89
CA HIS A 8 3.96 -22.66 -22.75
C HIS A 8 5.46 -22.33 -22.86
N ASN A 9 5.84 -21.04 -22.75
CA ASN A 9 7.22 -20.60 -22.93
C ASN A 9 7.96 -20.22 -21.65
N VAL A 10 7.23 -20.00 -20.53
CA VAL A 10 7.84 -19.57 -19.26
C VAL A 10 8.86 -20.59 -18.73
N PHE A 11 8.62 -21.89 -18.93
CA PHE A 11 9.53 -22.92 -18.47
C PHE A 11 10.86 -22.86 -19.23
N ASP A 12 10.82 -22.75 -20.56
CA ASP A 12 12.02 -22.62 -21.38
C ASP A 12 12.79 -21.33 -21.03
N TYR A 13 12.08 -20.22 -20.79
CA TYR A 13 12.68 -18.97 -20.31
C TYR A 13 13.44 -19.16 -18.99
N LEU A 14 12.86 -19.89 -18.03
CA LEU A 14 13.51 -20.16 -16.75
C LEU A 14 14.74 -21.06 -16.88
N VAL A 15 14.69 -22.06 -17.78
CA VAL A 15 15.84 -22.92 -18.10
C VAL A 15 16.98 -22.12 -18.73
N GLU A 16 16.68 -21.25 -19.69
CA GLU A 16 17.68 -20.39 -20.35
C GLU A 16 18.39 -19.45 -19.36
N HIS A 17 17.67 -19.00 -18.31
CA HIS A 17 18.21 -18.14 -17.26
C HIS A 17 18.75 -18.90 -16.03
N GLY A 18 18.77 -20.25 -16.07
CA GLY A 18 19.37 -21.08 -15.03
C GLY A 18 18.57 -21.21 -13.74
N PHE A 19 17.25 -20.96 -13.79
CA PHE A 19 16.36 -21.06 -12.60
C PHE A 19 15.78 -22.46 -12.39
N CYS A 20 15.78 -23.30 -13.41
CA CYS A 20 15.38 -24.71 -13.35
C CYS A 20 16.07 -25.53 -14.42
N ASP A 21 16.06 -26.87 -14.29
CA ASP A 21 16.60 -27.79 -15.26
C ASP A 21 15.48 -28.39 -16.15
N ARG A 22 15.80 -28.73 -17.39
CA ARG A 22 14.83 -29.34 -18.32
C ARG A 22 14.21 -30.63 -17.79
N SER A 23 14.92 -31.34 -16.92
CA SER A 23 14.41 -32.55 -16.26
C SER A 23 13.24 -32.29 -15.31
N GLU A 24 13.10 -31.05 -14.80
CA GLU A 24 12.01 -30.67 -13.89
C GLU A 24 10.69 -30.42 -14.64
N GLN A 25 10.70 -30.27 -15.98
CA GLN A 25 9.53 -29.89 -16.77
C GLN A 25 8.35 -30.84 -16.61
N ALA A 26 8.61 -32.15 -16.63
CA ALA A 26 7.56 -33.17 -16.52
C ALA A 26 6.84 -33.18 -15.15
N LEU A 27 7.48 -32.63 -14.12
CA LEU A 27 6.96 -32.55 -12.75
C LEU A 27 6.50 -31.13 -12.37
N SER A 28 6.70 -30.17 -13.27
CA SER A 28 6.34 -28.78 -13.04
C SER A 28 4.87 -28.52 -13.34
N LYS A 29 4.29 -27.55 -12.61
CA LYS A 29 2.94 -27.02 -12.86
C LYS A 29 3.01 -25.53 -13.02
N VAL A 30 2.37 -25.00 -14.06
CA VAL A 30 2.26 -23.55 -14.33
C VAL A 30 0.83 -23.11 -14.13
N GLU A 31 0.62 -22.13 -13.26
CA GLU A 31 -0.69 -21.59 -12.92
C GLU A 31 -0.71 -20.07 -13.15
N PRO A 32 -1.60 -19.55 -14.01
CA PRO A 32 -1.77 -18.12 -14.13
C PRO A 32 -2.44 -17.54 -12.89
N ILE A 33 -1.92 -16.41 -12.39
CA ILE A 33 -2.51 -15.65 -11.28
C ILE A 33 -3.16 -14.40 -11.86
N ALA A 34 -4.45 -14.20 -11.57
CA ALA A 34 -5.16 -13.00 -12.00
C ALA A 34 -4.63 -11.76 -11.28
N ALA A 35 -4.03 -10.82 -12.03
CA ALA A 35 -3.48 -9.58 -11.52
C ALA A 35 -3.48 -8.49 -12.62
N LYS A 36 -3.04 -7.27 -12.26
CA LYS A 36 -2.83 -6.16 -13.20
C LYS A 36 -1.83 -6.54 -14.28
N ASN A 37 -0.68 -7.07 -13.89
CA ASN A 37 0.37 -7.56 -14.75
C ASN A 37 0.17 -9.06 -15.09
N PHE A 38 0.94 -9.57 -16.04
CA PHE A 38 0.90 -10.99 -16.37
C PHE A 38 1.73 -11.78 -15.34
N ASN A 39 1.07 -12.64 -14.56
CA ASN A 39 1.69 -13.39 -13.47
C ASN A 39 1.51 -14.89 -13.65
N LEU A 40 2.61 -15.63 -13.51
CA LEU A 40 2.64 -17.09 -13.54
C LEU A 40 3.29 -17.63 -12.27
N LEU A 41 2.61 -18.55 -11.58
CA LEU A 41 3.15 -19.34 -10.50
C LEU A 41 3.62 -20.69 -11.05
N LEU A 42 4.92 -20.98 -10.89
CA LEU A 42 5.50 -22.26 -11.25
C LEU A 42 5.80 -23.05 -10.00
N SER A 43 5.24 -24.26 -9.91
CA SER A 43 5.63 -25.26 -8.92
C SER A 43 6.65 -26.19 -9.56
N LEU A 44 7.84 -26.26 -8.96
CA LEU A 44 8.97 -27.07 -9.41
C LEU A 44 9.16 -28.29 -8.51
N SER A 45 10.07 -29.18 -8.89
CA SER A 45 10.44 -30.32 -8.07
C SER A 45 10.97 -29.89 -6.69
N GLY A 46 10.80 -30.75 -5.67
CA GLY A 46 11.26 -30.47 -4.30
C GLY A 46 10.43 -29.39 -3.56
N GLY A 47 9.24 -29.02 -4.05
CA GLY A 47 8.37 -28.04 -3.38
C GLY A 47 8.75 -26.58 -3.61
N ARG A 48 9.79 -26.32 -4.41
CA ARG A 48 10.21 -24.97 -4.80
C ARG A 48 9.17 -24.33 -5.72
N LYS A 49 8.81 -23.07 -5.46
CA LYS A 49 7.92 -22.32 -6.35
C LYS A 49 8.55 -20.99 -6.76
N LEU A 50 8.28 -20.60 -7.98
CA LEU A 50 8.69 -19.31 -8.56
C LEU A 50 7.45 -18.53 -8.99
N LEU A 51 7.43 -17.23 -8.66
CA LEU A 51 6.46 -16.28 -9.20
C LEU A 51 7.16 -15.47 -10.28
N VAL A 52 6.72 -15.64 -11.53
CA VAL A 52 7.23 -14.89 -12.68
C VAL A 52 6.20 -13.89 -13.11
N LYS A 53 6.58 -12.62 -13.11
CA LYS A 53 5.71 -11.51 -13.52
C LYS A 53 6.29 -10.85 -14.77
N GLN A 54 5.45 -10.43 -15.73
CA GLN A 54 5.81 -9.56 -16.84
C GLN A 54 4.90 -8.35 -16.90
N GLU A 55 5.47 -7.14 -17.05
CA GLU A 55 4.68 -5.92 -17.23
C GLU A 55 3.92 -5.96 -18.54
N ARG A 56 2.71 -5.42 -18.51
CA ARG A 56 1.96 -5.17 -19.74
C ARG A 56 2.57 -3.99 -20.50
N HIS A 57 2.77 -4.20 -21.80
CA HIS A 57 3.22 -3.13 -22.67
C HIS A 57 2.03 -2.27 -23.11
N ASN A 58 2.25 -0.97 -23.24
CA ASN A 58 1.29 -0.05 -23.83
C ASN A 58 1.21 -0.24 -25.36
N GLN A 59 0.38 0.56 -26.03
CA GLN A 59 0.22 0.50 -27.50
C GLN A 59 1.52 0.79 -28.27
N ASP A 60 2.46 1.51 -27.66
CA ASP A 60 3.78 1.83 -28.22
C ASP A 60 4.83 0.75 -27.92
N GLY A 61 4.44 -0.36 -27.30
CA GLY A 61 5.33 -1.46 -26.91
C GLY A 61 6.25 -1.16 -25.73
N LYS A 62 5.95 -0.14 -24.92
CA LYS A 62 6.73 0.24 -23.75
C LYS A 62 6.06 -0.25 -22.46
N ALA A 63 6.85 -0.78 -21.54
CA ALA A 63 6.45 -1.10 -20.18
C ALA A 63 6.36 0.19 -19.32
N ALA A 64 5.59 0.15 -18.24
CA ALA A 64 5.45 1.28 -17.31
C ALA A 64 6.72 1.52 -16.47
N GLY A 65 7.58 0.51 -16.32
CA GLY A 65 8.80 0.55 -15.52
C GLY A 65 8.59 0.27 -14.03
N GLU A 66 7.45 -0.31 -13.69
CA GLU A 66 7.12 -0.66 -12.30
C GLU A 66 8.08 -1.72 -11.75
N PHE A 67 8.41 -2.75 -12.55
CA PHE A 67 9.34 -3.80 -12.12
C PHE A 67 10.80 -3.34 -12.04
N LEU A 68 11.18 -2.33 -12.81
CA LEU A 68 12.46 -1.66 -12.61
C LEU A 68 12.52 -0.98 -11.23
N SER A 69 11.42 -0.35 -10.80
CA SER A 69 11.34 0.26 -9.46
C SER A 69 11.42 -0.79 -8.35
N GLU A 70 10.72 -1.93 -8.50
CA GLU A 70 10.82 -3.08 -7.60
C GLU A 70 12.26 -3.61 -7.52
N TRP A 71 12.93 -3.78 -8.67
CA TRP A 71 14.33 -4.22 -8.73
C TRP A 71 15.29 -3.22 -8.08
N ARG A 72 15.05 -1.92 -8.24
CA ARG A 72 15.89 -0.87 -7.62
C ARG A 72 15.97 -0.98 -6.11
N ILE A 73 14.96 -1.51 -5.43
CA ILE A 73 15.03 -1.77 -3.98
C ILE A 73 16.10 -2.80 -3.67
N GLN A 74 16.21 -3.87 -4.47
CA GLN A 74 17.26 -4.88 -4.29
C GLN A 74 18.64 -4.30 -4.54
N GLU A 75 18.80 -3.44 -5.57
CA GLU A 75 20.04 -2.74 -5.84
C GLU A 75 20.40 -1.75 -4.71
N PHE A 76 19.41 -1.05 -4.17
CA PHE A 76 19.57 -0.15 -3.03
C PHE A 76 20.09 -0.87 -1.80
N LEU A 77 19.47 -1.96 -1.39
CA LEU A 77 19.87 -2.75 -0.23
C LEU A 77 21.24 -3.43 -0.45
N LYS A 78 21.56 -3.81 -1.68
CA LYS A 78 22.90 -4.33 -2.03
C LYS A 78 23.99 -3.27 -1.97
N ARG A 79 23.65 -2.04 -2.40
CA ARG A 79 24.60 -0.91 -2.40
C ARG A 79 24.88 -0.40 -0.99
N PHE A 80 23.86 -0.38 -0.13
CA PHE A 80 23.93 0.15 1.23
C PHE A 80 23.78 -0.99 2.22
N SER A 81 24.88 -1.73 2.43
CA SER A 81 24.90 -2.98 3.21
C SER A 81 24.55 -2.80 4.69
N GLU A 82 24.63 -1.58 5.23
CA GLU A 82 24.17 -1.23 6.57
C GLU A 82 22.65 -1.40 6.74
N LEU A 83 21.89 -1.39 5.64
CA LEU A 83 20.46 -1.68 5.61
C LEU A 83 20.14 -3.18 5.44
N GLY A 84 21.15 -4.06 5.54
CA GLY A 84 20.99 -5.49 5.34
C GLY A 84 19.98 -6.16 6.27
N HIS A 85 19.73 -5.61 7.45
CA HIS A 85 18.71 -6.07 8.41
C HIS A 85 17.26 -5.91 7.92
N ILE A 86 17.04 -5.14 6.84
CA ILE A 86 15.72 -4.96 6.21
C ILE A 86 15.38 -6.13 5.27
N HIS A 87 16.38 -6.85 4.74
CA HIS A 87 16.18 -7.96 3.79
C HIS A 87 15.15 -9.03 4.24
N PRO A 88 15.10 -9.46 5.52
CA PRO A 88 14.13 -10.46 5.96
C PRO A 88 12.67 -10.04 5.77
N TRP A 89 12.41 -8.74 5.65
CA TRP A 89 11.05 -8.19 5.49
C TRP A 89 10.66 -7.91 4.03
N MET A 90 11.61 -8.08 3.11
CA MET A 90 11.41 -7.80 1.68
C MET A 90 11.02 -9.06 0.89
N PRO A 91 10.45 -8.91 -0.31
CA PRO A 91 10.29 -10.02 -1.23
C PRO A 91 11.65 -10.57 -1.67
N VAL A 92 11.71 -11.86 -1.93
CA VAL A 92 12.93 -12.51 -2.43
C VAL A 92 12.94 -12.44 -3.95
N VAL A 93 13.53 -11.37 -4.50
CA VAL A 93 13.71 -11.18 -5.94
C VAL A 93 14.96 -11.96 -6.39
N LEU A 94 14.80 -12.83 -7.38
CA LEU A 94 15.88 -13.67 -7.92
C LEU A 94 16.50 -13.06 -9.17
N HIS A 95 15.70 -12.41 -10.02
CA HIS A 95 16.14 -11.88 -11.30
C HIS A 95 15.23 -10.78 -11.81
N PHE A 96 15.80 -9.88 -12.59
CA PHE A 96 15.07 -8.89 -13.38
C PHE A 96 15.66 -8.79 -14.79
N ASP A 97 14.82 -9.06 -15.77
CA ASP A 97 15.12 -8.86 -17.19
C ASP A 97 14.57 -7.51 -17.64
N ALA A 98 15.47 -6.55 -17.81
CA ALA A 98 15.12 -5.19 -18.18
C ALA A 98 14.64 -5.07 -19.64
N GLU A 99 15.07 -5.96 -20.54
CA GLU A 99 14.69 -5.93 -21.95
C GLU A 99 13.22 -6.30 -22.15
N HIS A 100 12.75 -7.29 -21.38
CA HIS A 100 11.40 -7.82 -21.51
C HIS A 100 10.47 -7.43 -20.36
N SER A 101 10.95 -6.62 -19.39
CA SER A 101 10.26 -6.26 -18.16
C SER A 101 9.70 -7.48 -17.42
N ILE A 102 10.56 -8.49 -17.21
CA ILE A 102 10.22 -9.72 -16.50
C ILE A 102 10.95 -9.71 -15.16
N ILE A 103 10.23 -10.01 -14.08
CA ILE A 103 10.80 -10.16 -12.75
C ILE A 103 10.45 -11.54 -12.18
N ILE A 104 11.43 -12.19 -11.53
CA ILE A 104 11.30 -13.52 -10.95
C ILE A 104 11.48 -13.42 -9.43
N PHE A 105 10.51 -13.96 -8.70
CA PHE A 105 10.54 -14.06 -7.25
C PHE A 105 10.61 -15.52 -6.80
N SER A 106 11.28 -15.77 -5.68
CA SER A 106 11.01 -16.98 -4.89
C SER A 106 9.63 -16.83 -4.23
N TYR A 107 8.74 -17.78 -4.48
CA TYR A 107 7.40 -17.76 -3.89
C TYR A 107 7.45 -18.24 -2.43
N LEU A 108 6.83 -17.48 -1.56
CA LEU A 108 6.84 -17.71 -0.11
C LEU A 108 5.66 -18.60 0.28
N ASN A 109 5.86 -19.94 0.23
CA ASN A 109 4.82 -20.94 0.45
C ASN A 109 4.16 -20.88 1.82
N GLU A 110 4.91 -20.45 2.85
CA GLU A 110 4.47 -20.44 4.25
C GLU A 110 3.84 -19.11 4.65
N TYR A 111 3.65 -18.22 3.67
CA TYR A 111 3.04 -16.94 3.90
C TYR A 111 1.69 -16.84 3.18
N ARG A 112 0.77 -16.10 3.78
CA ARG A 112 -0.52 -15.75 3.19
C ARG A 112 -0.74 -14.23 3.22
N ASP A 113 -1.54 -13.74 2.32
CA ASP A 113 -1.99 -12.35 2.25
C ASP A 113 -2.71 -11.96 3.56
N LEU A 114 -2.32 -10.83 4.17
CA LEU A 114 -2.89 -10.38 5.43
C LEU A 114 -4.35 -9.94 5.29
N SER A 115 -4.74 -9.40 4.13
CA SER A 115 -6.13 -9.06 3.85
C SER A 115 -7.00 -10.32 3.80
N ASP A 116 -6.49 -11.41 3.20
CA ASP A 116 -7.14 -12.73 3.18
C ASP A 116 -7.26 -13.32 4.60
N PHE A 117 -6.20 -13.20 5.42
CA PHE A 117 -6.23 -13.61 6.82
C PHE A 117 -7.33 -12.89 7.60
N TYR A 118 -7.36 -11.56 7.57
CA TYR A 118 -8.36 -10.78 8.29
C TYR A 118 -9.78 -11.02 7.79
N SER A 119 -9.95 -11.20 6.48
CA SER A 119 -11.25 -11.49 5.87
C SER A 119 -11.82 -12.85 6.28
N LYS A 120 -10.97 -13.88 6.44
CA LYS A 120 -11.40 -15.24 6.79
C LYS A 120 -11.56 -15.45 8.29
N GLU A 121 -10.61 -14.92 9.07
CA GLU A 121 -10.56 -15.18 10.51
C GLU A 121 -11.36 -14.15 11.31
N ASN A 122 -11.56 -12.95 10.76
CA ASN A 122 -12.19 -11.79 11.43
C ASN A 122 -11.59 -11.49 12.81
N ILE A 123 -10.28 -11.69 12.96
CA ILE A 123 -9.49 -11.36 14.15
C ILE A 123 -8.39 -10.39 13.78
N PHE A 124 -8.05 -9.47 14.68
CA PHE A 124 -7.08 -8.39 14.43
C PHE A 124 -6.05 -8.31 15.55
N PRO A 125 -5.08 -9.25 15.60
CA PRO A 125 -4.10 -9.30 16.66
C PRO A 125 -3.20 -8.08 16.70
N ILE A 126 -3.08 -7.47 17.87
CA ILE A 126 -2.21 -6.31 18.13
C ILE A 126 -0.74 -6.62 17.74
N GLN A 127 -0.28 -7.84 18.00
CA GLN A 127 1.08 -8.28 17.67
C GLN A 127 1.39 -8.11 16.18
N ILE A 128 0.46 -8.46 15.30
CA ILE A 128 0.65 -8.31 13.85
C ILE A 128 0.79 -6.84 13.49
N ALA A 129 -0.11 -5.99 14.01
CA ALA A 129 -0.09 -4.55 13.78
C ALA A 129 1.21 -3.90 14.27
N SER A 130 1.67 -4.28 15.48
CA SER A 130 2.95 -3.80 16.05
C SER A 130 4.16 -4.27 15.24
N THR A 131 4.17 -5.51 14.74
CA THR A 131 5.26 -6.00 13.89
C THR A 131 5.34 -5.22 12.58
N ILE A 132 4.20 -4.97 11.94
CA ILE A 132 4.14 -4.16 10.71
C ILE A 132 4.67 -2.74 10.99
N ALA A 133 4.25 -2.15 12.10
CA ALA A 133 4.70 -0.82 12.51
C ALA A 133 6.21 -0.76 12.74
N THR A 134 6.78 -1.76 13.42
CA THR A 134 8.23 -1.86 13.64
C THR A 134 8.99 -1.91 12.32
N ILE A 135 8.53 -2.75 11.37
CA ILE A 135 9.15 -2.87 10.05
C ILE A 135 9.09 -1.53 9.31
N LEU A 136 7.89 -0.94 9.21
CA LEU A 136 7.67 0.30 8.49
C LEU A 136 8.49 1.46 9.10
N ALA A 137 8.40 1.62 10.41
CA ALA A 137 9.13 2.67 11.13
C ALA A 137 10.65 2.49 11.03
N THR A 138 11.15 1.26 11.03
CA THR A 138 12.59 0.98 10.85
C THR A 138 13.04 1.36 9.45
N VAL A 139 12.31 0.99 8.40
CA VAL A 139 12.63 1.41 7.02
C VAL A 139 12.65 2.92 6.91
N HIS A 140 11.66 3.62 7.45
CA HIS A 140 11.58 5.07 7.40
C HIS A 140 12.69 5.74 8.21
N ARG A 141 12.94 5.32 9.46
CA ARG A 141 13.97 5.88 10.36
C ARG A 141 15.38 5.70 9.78
N ASP A 142 15.68 4.49 9.31
CA ASP A 142 17.04 4.17 8.87
C ASP A 142 17.40 4.82 7.53
N THR A 143 16.38 5.24 6.78
CA THR A 143 16.55 6.02 5.54
C THR A 143 16.32 7.52 5.74
N PHE A 144 15.89 7.97 6.92
CA PHE A 144 15.44 9.34 7.19
C PHE A 144 16.53 10.38 6.93
N ASN A 145 16.20 11.37 6.08
CA ASN A 145 17.06 12.51 5.72
C ASN A 145 18.47 12.14 5.22
N ARG A 146 18.66 10.91 4.70
CA ARG A 146 19.94 10.47 4.13
C ARG A 146 20.07 10.93 2.70
N LYS A 147 20.93 11.89 2.47
CA LYS A 147 21.12 12.51 1.15
C LYS A 147 21.60 11.51 0.08
N GLU A 148 22.52 10.62 0.43
CA GLU A 148 22.99 9.56 -0.46
C GLU A 148 21.88 8.61 -0.90
N TYR A 149 20.89 8.33 -0.03
CA TYR A 149 19.74 7.50 -0.35
C TYR A 149 18.74 8.27 -1.23
N GLN A 150 18.50 9.55 -0.92
CA GLN A 150 17.69 10.42 -1.76
C GLN A 150 18.25 10.53 -3.18
N GLU A 151 19.57 10.71 -3.33
CA GLU A 151 20.26 10.77 -4.62
C GLU A 151 20.10 9.46 -5.41
N PHE A 152 20.09 8.29 -4.74
CA PHE A 152 19.85 7.00 -5.37
C PHE A 152 18.43 6.92 -5.99
N PHE A 153 17.41 7.43 -5.31
CA PHE A 153 16.01 7.42 -5.79
C PHE A 153 15.66 8.62 -6.68
N SER A 154 16.54 9.60 -6.81
CA SER A 154 16.30 10.76 -7.67
C SER A 154 16.12 10.32 -9.13
N PRO A 155 15.16 10.93 -9.87
CA PRO A 155 14.92 10.60 -11.28
C PRO A 155 16.18 10.86 -12.10
N LYS A 156 16.60 9.89 -12.91
CA LYS A 156 17.58 10.15 -13.96
C LYS A 156 16.88 10.98 -15.06
N PRO A 157 17.61 11.84 -15.81
CA PRO A 157 17.03 12.74 -16.82
C PRO A 157 16.12 12.03 -17.84
N ASP A 158 16.36 10.75 -18.11
CA ASP A 158 15.59 9.94 -19.06
C ASP A 158 14.41 9.17 -18.43
N ASN A 159 14.24 9.17 -17.11
CA ASN A 159 13.16 8.47 -16.42
C ASN A 159 12.25 9.50 -15.74
N LEU A 160 11.15 9.82 -16.38
CA LEU A 160 10.02 10.57 -15.82
C LEU A 160 9.21 9.71 -14.83
N THR A 161 9.86 9.09 -13.83
CA THR A 161 9.15 8.63 -12.65
C THR A 161 8.79 9.87 -11.82
N THR A 162 7.74 10.52 -12.25
CA THR A 162 7.14 11.66 -11.59
C THR A 162 6.67 11.26 -10.20
N ASP A 163 6.85 12.13 -9.22
CA ASP A 163 6.33 12.04 -7.86
C ASP A 163 4.86 11.59 -7.85
N GLN A 164 4.62 10.28 -7.68
CA GLN A 164 3.29 9.69 -7.85
C GLN A 164 2.28 10.30 -6.88
N VAL A 165 2.64 10.45 -5.60
CA VAL A 165 1.72 10.95 -4.57
C VAL A 165 1.33 12.41 -4.81
N PRO A 166 2.25 13.35 -5.05
CA PRO A 166 1.89 14.72 -5.43
C PRO A 166 1.04 14.80 -6.70
N ASN A 167 1.25 13.92 -7.68
CA ASN A 167 0.44 13.88 -8.89
C ASN A 167 -0.97 13.38 -8.61
N LEU A 168 -1.13 12.35 -7.77
CA LEU A 168 -2.42 11.84 -7.34
C LEU A 168 -3.22 12.93 -6.59
N ILE A 169 -2.55 13.68 -5.70
CA ILE A 169 -3.16 14.79 -4.96
C ILE A 169 -3.58 15.90 -5.92
N ARG A 170 -2.73 16.29 -6.86
CA ARG A 170 -3.04 17.31 -7.89
C ARG A 170 -4.19 16.90 -8.79
N GLY A 171 -4.28 15.60 -9.14
CA GLY A 171 -5.37 15.06 -9.94
C GLY A 171 -6.74 15.19 -9.27
N LEU A 172 -6.81 15.22 -7.93
CA LEU A 172 -8.04 15.50 -7.20
C LEU A 172 -8.31 17.01 -7.01
N GLY A 173 -7.29 17.84 -7.03
CA GLY A 173 -7.43 19.27 -6.84
C GLY A 173 -8.16 19.98 -8.00
N ARG A 174 -8.14 19.41 -9.21
CA ARG A 174 -8.81 19.97 -10.38
C ARG A 174 -9.47 18.86 -11.20
N ILE A 175 -10.78 18.82 -11.12
CA ILE A 175 -11.62 17.92 -11.92
C ILE A 175 -12.18 18.76 -13.07
N GLY A 176 -11.66 18.57 -14.27
CA GLY A 176 -12.07 19.29 -15.47
C GLY A 176 -13.06 18.51 -16.35
N PRO A 177 -13.60 19.15 -17.39
CA PRO A 177 -14.56 18.54 -18.32
C PRO A 177 -13.97 17.35 -19.12
N GLU A 178 -12.68 17.24 -19.21
CA GLU A 178 -11.97 16.14 -19.86
C GLU A 178 -12.29 14.76 -19.27
N ILE A 179 -12.79 14.74 -18.03
CA ILE A 179 -13.22 13.51 -17.32
C ILE A 179 -14.54 12.99 -17.89
N PHE A 180 -15.40 13.87 -18.43
CA PHE A 180 -16.73 13.56 -18.94
C PHE A 180 -16.66 12.69 -20.18
N GLY A 181 -16.34 11.67 -20.40
CA GLY A 181 -16.29 10.77 -21.55
C GLY A 181 -15.37 9.58 -21.29
N GLN A 182 -14.58 9.70 -20.24
CA GLN A 182 -13.64 8.63 -19.83
C GLN A 182 -14.09 7.92 -18.55
N VAL A 183 -15.00 8.55 -17.78
CA VAL A 183 -15.42 8.05 -16.47
C VAL A 183 -16.81 7.41 -16.57
N PRO A 184 -17.04 6.22 -15.97
CA PRO A 184 -18.36 5.62 -15.86
C PRO A 184 -19.38 6.55 -15.19
N ALA A 185 -20.70 6.34 -15.46
CA ALA A 185 -21.77 7.16 -14.90
C ALA A 185 -21.71 7.28 -13.36
N ASP A 186 -21.30 6.26 -12.65
CA ASP A 186 -21.11 6.28 -11.20
C ASP A 186 -19.89 7.11 -10.77
N GLY A 187 -18.88 7.23 -11.61
CA GLY A 187 -17.80 8.18 -11.40
C GLY A 187 -18.27 9.64 -11.45
N LEU A 188 -19.23 9.96 -12.33
CA LEU A 188 -19.83 11.30 -12.37
C LEU A 188 -20.61 11.62 -11.08
N LYS A 189 -21.28 10.64 -10.47
CA LYS A 189 -21.94 10.79 -9.15
C LYS A 189 -20.91 11.09 -8.05
N PHE A 190 -19.80 10.35 -8.04
CA PHE A 190 -18.70 10.61 -7.11
C PHE A 190 -18.18 12.06 -7.26
N PHE A 191 -17.85 12.50 -8.48
CA PHE A 191 -17.33 13.84 -8.70
C PHE A 191 -18.35 14.93 -8.35
N ALA A 192 -19.64 14.73 -8.63
CA ALA A 192 -20.68 15.66 -8.23
C ALA A 192 -20.78 15.82 -6.70
N LEU A 193 -20.59 14.73 -5.93
CA LEU A 193 -20.55 14.79 -4.48
C LEU A 193 -19.23 15.38 -3.97
N TYR A 194 -18.11 15.02 -4.57
CA TYR A 194 -16.79 15.53 -4.21
C TYR A 194 -16.70 17.04 -4.37
N GLN A 195 -17.13 17.58 -5.53
CA GLN A 195 -17.10 19.02 -5.83
C GLN A 195 -18.10 19.86 -5.04
N ARG A 196 -19.07 19.22 -4.37
CA ARG A 196 -20.08 19.93 -3.57
C ARG A 196 -19.47 20.65 -2.36
N TYR A 197 -18.26 20.24 -1.94
CA TYR A 197 -17.62 20.73 -0.73
C TYR A 197 -16.29 21.40 -1.02
N ASP A 198 -16.26 22.73 -1.11
CA ASP A 198 -15.04 23.53 -1.29
C ASP A 198 -13.98 23.22 -0.23
N SER A 199 -14.42 22.93 1.02
CA SER A 199 -13.53 22.55 2.11
C SER A 199 -12.72 21.26 1.84
N LEU A 200 -13.27 20.33 1.05
CA LEU A 200 -12.56 19.11 0.68
C LEU A 200 -11.43 19.40 -0.31
N GLY A 201 -11.72 20.21 -1.34
CA GLY A 201 -10.70 20.67 -2.29
C GLY A 201 -9.57 21.45 -1.60
N GLN A 202 -9.93 22.33 -0.64
CA GLN A 202 -8.95 23.07 0.16
C GLN A 202 -8.08 22.16 1.02
N ALA A 203 -8.68 21.16 1.70
CA ALA A 203 -7.93 20.20 2.53
C ALA A 203 -6.97 19.35 1.68
N ILE A 204 -7.37 18.95 0.48
CA ILE A 204 -6.49 18.22 -0.46
C ILE A 204 -5.35 19.12 -0.95
N ALA A 205 -5.60 20.38 -1.27
CA ALA A 205 -4.56 21.31 -1.66
C ALA A 205 -3.56 21.58 -0.52
N GLU A 206 -4.06 21.73 0.70
CA GLU A 206 -3.22 21.86 1.92
C GLU A 206 -2.36 20.63 2.12
N LEU A 207 -2.93 19.41 2.01
CA LEU A 207 -2.20 18.16 2.13
C LEU A 207 -1.08 18.07 1.07
N GLY A 208 -1.36 18.46 -0.17
CA GLY A 208 -0.36 18.50 -1.23
C GLY A 208 0.79 19.49 -0.96
N SER A 209 0.48 20.65 -0.39
CA SER A 209 1.48 21.65 -0.01
C SER A 209 2.32 21.23 1.19
N ALA A 210 1.77 20.38 2.07
CA ALA A 210 2.43 19.86 3.25
C ALA A 210 3.20 18.55 3.01
N PHE A 211 3.15 17.99 1.79
CA PHE A 211 3.89 16.79 1.42
C PHE A 211 5.40 17.02 1.55
N ALA A 212 6.06 16.23 2.40
CA ALA A 212 7.46 16.42 2.77
C ALA A 212 8.26 15.11 2.64
N PRO A 213 8.82 14.83 1.44
CA PRO A 213 9.65 13.64 1.22
C PRO A 213 10.92 13.67 2.07
N CYS A 214 11.14 12.62 2.87
CA CYS A 214 12.30 12.56 3.77
C CYS A 214 12.89 11.16 3.99
N CYS A 215 12.30 10.11 3.43
CA CYS A 215 12.78 8.74 3.57
C CYS A 215 12.33 7.86 2.40
N LEU A 216 12.77 6.59 2.37
CA LEU A 216 12.24 5.58 1.48
C LEU A 216 10.82 5.24 1.89
N THR A 217 9.86 5.34 0.96
CA THR A 217 8.46 4.98 1.15
C THR A 217 7.99 3.93 0.15
N HIS A 218 7.01 3.15 0.55
CA HIS A 218 6.40 2.10 -0.27
C HIS A 218 5.40 2.67 -1.30
N ASN A 219 4.62 3.68 -0.91
CA ASN A 219 3.60 4.40 -1.69
C ASN A 219 2.41 3.57 -2.21
N ASP A 220 2.32 2.30 -1.86
CA ASP A 220 1.13 1.44 -2.10
C ASP A 220 0.92 0.49 -0.92
N LEU A 221 1.19 0.94 0.30
CA LEU A 221 1.14 0.10 1.49
C LEU A 221 -0.32 -0.14 1.92
N LYS A 222 -0.77 -1.36 1.73
CA LYS A 222 -2.10 -1.86 2.08
C LYS A 222 -2.03 -3.32 2.51
N LEU A 223 -3.07 -3.84 3.15
CA LEU A 223 -3.05 -5.17 3.77
C LEU A 223 -2.75 -6.31 2.80
N ASN A 224 -3.14 -6.21 1.54
CA ASN A 224 -2.82 -7.22 0.53
C ASN A 224 -1.36 -7.15 0.00
N ASN A 225 -0.60 -6.10 0.34
CA ASN A 225 0.83 -5.99 0.10
C ASN A 225 1.67 -6.40 1.32
N ILE A 226 1.01 -7.03 2.30
CA ILE A 226 1.63 -7.57 3.51
C ILE A 226 1.34 -9.07 3.57
N LEU A 227 2.40 -9.85 3.70
CA LEU A 227 2.31 -11.29 3.87
C LEU A 227 2.53 -11.65 5.34
N LEU A 228 1.67 -12.53 5.85
CA LEU A 228 1.72 -13.08 7.20
C LEU A 228 2.15 -14.55 7.14
N HIS A 229 3.14 -14.94 7.95
CA HIS A 229 3.56 -16.32 8.10
C HIS A 229 2.42 -17.19 8.68
N ALA A 230 2.26 -18.41 8.18
CA ALA A 230 1.19 -19.30 8.64
C ALA A 230 1.26 -19.58 10.16
N ASP A 231 2.47 -19.73 10.68
CA ASP A 231 2.74 -19.99 12.10
C ASP A 231 3.12 -18.71 12.87
N TRP A 232 2.50 -17.60 12.57
CA TRP A 232 2.82 -16.27 13.12
C TRP A 232 2.80 -16.20 14.65
N GLU A 233 2.01 -17.03 15.31
CA GLU A 233 1.94 -17.12 16.79
C GLU A 233 3.19 -17.74 17.43
N GLN A 234 3.92 -18.56 16.67
CA GLN A 234 5.08 -19.32 17.14
C GLN A 234 6.39 -18.85 16.53
N SER A 235 6.31 -18.08 15.46
CA SER A 235 7.48 -17.61 14.70
C SER A 235 8.14 -16.42 15.41
N GLY A 236 9.47 -16.32 15.25
CA GLY A 236 10.26 -15.17 15.71
C GLY A 236 10.16 -13.95 14.78
N ASP A 237 11.29 -13.34 14.45
CA ASP A 237 11.37 -12.01 13.85
C ASP A 237 10.82 -11.84 12.40
N SER A 238 10.47 -12.94 11.71
CA SER A 238 10.07 -12.88 10.29
C SER A 238 8.61 -13.27 10.05
N ILE A 239 7.71 -12.91 10.97
CA ILE A 239 6.28 -13.21 10.81
C ILE A 239 5.60 -12.41 9.70
N VAL A 240 6.17 -11.28 9.30
CA VAL A 240 5.61 -10.36 8.30
C VAL A 240 6.63 -10.06 7.21
N ARG A 241 6.16 -10.00 5.96
CA ARG A 241 6.91 -9.43 4.83
C ARG A 241 6.06 -8.39 4.11
N VAL A 242 6.72 -7.35 3.64
CA VAL A 242 6.12 -6.28 2.82
C VAL A 242 6.55 -6.51 1.38
N ILE A 243 5.58 -6.63 0.47
CA ILE A 243 5.81 -6.96 -0.94
C ILE A 243 5.26 -5.86 -1.86
N ASP A 244 5.59 -5.94 -3.14
CA ASP A 244 5.05 -5.05 -4.19
C ASP A 244 5.58 -3.60 -4.07
N TRP A 245 6.90 -3.47 -3.97
CA TRP A 245 7.63 -2.20 -3.87
C TRP A 245 7.73 -1.43 -5.20
N GLU A 246 6.94 -1.81 -6.19
CA GLU A 246 6.98 -1.24 -7.54
C GLU A 246 6.70 0.28 -7.59
N ARG A 247 6.09 0.84 -6.54
CA ARG A 247 5.79 2.28 -6.41
C ARG A 247 6.69 3.00 -5.43
N SER A 248 7.68 2.30 -4.91
CA SER A 248 8.60 2.88 -3.92
C SER A 248 9.41 4.05 -4.49
N THR A 249 9.60 5.05 -3.66
CA THR A 249 10.41 6.23 -3.98
C THR A 249 10.83 6.95 -2.71
N TRP A 250 11.58 8.04 -2.86
CA TRP A 250 11.83 8.98 -1.78
C TRP A 250 10.55 9.78 -1.52
N GLY A 251 9.91 9.58 -0.37
CA GLY A 251 8.55 10.07 -0.12
C GLY A 251 8.29 10.56 1.30
N ASP A 252 7.02 10.83 1.57
CA ASP A 252 6.53 11.27 2.87
C ASP A 252 6.02 10.07 3.67
N PRO A 253 6.65 9.71 4.81
CA PRO A 253 6.27 8.55 5.62
C PRO A 253 4.84 8.62 6.18
N ALA A 254 4.26 9.80 6.29
CA ALA A 254 2.87 9.95 6.71
C ALA A 254 1.89 9.32 5.70
N PHE A 255 2.27 9.24 4.42
CA PHE A 255 1.45 8.60 3.40
C PHE A 255 1.36 7.08 3.62
N ASP A 256 2.48 6.40 3.85
CA ASP A 256 2.50 4.95 4.06
C ASP A 256 1.74 4.56 5.32
N LEU A 257 1.99 5.25 6.44
CA LEU A 257 1.24 4.98 7.68
C LEU A 257 -0.25 5.28 7.52
N GLY A 258 -0.59 6.37 6.81
CA GLY A 258 -1.97 6.74 6.51
C GLY A 258 -2.70 5.73 5.64
N THR A 259 -2.07 5.24 4.55
CA THR A 259 -2.67 4.23 3.66
C THR A 259 -2.87 2.89 4.37
N LEU A 260 -1.94 2.53 5.25
CA LEU A 260 -2.08 1.31 6.05
C LEU A 260 -3.25 1.40 7.04
N ILE A 261 -3.38 2.52 7.77
CA ILE A 261 -4.54 2.76 8.64
C ILE A 261 -5.84 2.78 7.84
N ALA A 262 -5.83 3.40 6.66
CA ALA A 262 -7.00 3.42 5.77
C ALA A 262 -7.46 2.01 5.39
N SER A 263 -6.54 1.06 5.23
CA SER A 263 -6.88 -0.33 4.92
C SER A 263 -7.67 -1.01 6.05
N TYR A 264 -7.39 -0.69 7.31
CA TYR A 264 -8.22 -1.15 8.44
C TYR A 264 -9.61 -0.49 8.42
N LEU A 265 -9.68 0.82 8.15
CA LEU A 265 -10.97 1.50 8.03
C LEU A 265 -11.80 0.98 6.85
N GLN A 266 -11.16 0.53 5.78
CA GLN A 266 -11.85 -0.10 4.64
C GLN A 266 -12.53 -1.42 5.05
N ILE A 267 -11.94 -2.22 5.95
CA ILE A 267 -12.60 -3.43 6.49
C ILE A 267 -13.88 -3.04 7.21
N TRP A 268 -13.81 -2.06 8.12
CA TRP A 268 -15.00 -1.56 8.81
C TRP A 268 -16.06 -1.03 7.84
N LEU A 269 -15.68 -0.09 6.97
CA LEU A 269 -16.60 0.56 6.03
C LEU A 269 -17.22 -0.43 5.04
N GLY A 270 -16.45 -1.44 4.60
CA GLY A 270 -16.93 -2.52 3.75
C GLY A 270 -17.89 -3.49 4.46
N SER A 271 -17.87 -3.52 5.80
CA SER A 271 -18.73 -4.38 6.61
C SER A 271 -20.07 -3.74 7.01
N LEU A 272 -20.25 -2.44 6.71
CA LEU A 272 -21.48 -1.72 7.05
C LEU A 272 -22.68 -2.22 6.24
N VAL A 273 -23.79 -2.43 6.91
CA VAL A 273 -25.08 -2.70 6.26
C VAL A 273 -25.78 -1.37 5.99
N ILE A 274 -25.63 -0.84 4.78
CA ILE A 274 -26.19 0.46 4.41
C ILE A 274 -27.45 0.29 3.58
N SER A 275 -28.60 0.73 4.14
CA SER A 275 -29.91 0.68 3.49
C SER A 275 -30.68 1.98 3.77
N ASN A 276 -31.57 2.35 2.83
CA ASN A 276 -32.46 3.51 3.02
C ASN A 276 -33.46 3.32 4.18
N SER A 277 -33.65 2.08 4.65
CA SER A 277 -34.53 1.76 5.77
C SER A 277 -33.88 1.74 7.14
N LEU A 278 -32.53 1.87 7.18
CA LEU A 278 -31.75 1.86 8.42
C LEU A 278 -31.26 3.26 8.76
N SER A 279 -31.29 3.60 10.05
CA SER A 279 -30.56 4.77 10.55
C SER A 279 -29.05 4.54 10.49
N ILE A 280 -28.27 5.61 10.63
CA ILE A 280 -26.80 5.51 10.71
C ILE A 280 -26.39 4.66 11.90
N GLU A 281 -27.03 4.85 13.06
CA GLU A 281 -26.76 4.11 14.29
C GLU A 281 -27.04 2.61 14.12
N GLU A 282 -28.11 2.26 13.44
CA GLU A 282 -28.44 0.86 13.11
C GLU A 282 -27.42 0.27 12.14
N SER A 283 -27.00 1.03 11.11
CA SER A 283 -25.98 0.59 10.14
C SER A 283 -24.63 0.33 10.83
N LEU A 284 -24.23 1.19 11.77
CA LEU A 284 -23.01 1.01 12.57
C LEU A 284 -23.11 -0.22 13.48
N ARG A 285 -24.27 -0.42 14.14
CA ARG A 285 -24.49 -1.55 15.05
C ARG A 285 -24.52 -2.89 14.32
N LEU A 286 -24.95 -2.90 13.06
CA LEU A 286 -25.06 -4.10 12.21
C LEU A 286 -23.76 -4.38 11.42
N ALA A 287 -22.72 -3.59 11.61
CA ALA A 287 -21.43 -3.84 10.96
C ALA A 287 -20.91 -5.23 11.33
N ALA A 288 -20.54 -6.04 10.34
CA ALA A 288 -19.97 -7.37 10.58
C ALA A 288 -18.61 -7.29 11.27
N THR A 289 -17.88 -6.18 11.05
CA THR A 289 -16.63 -5.85 11.74
C THR A 289 -16.75 -4.43 12.31
N PRO A 290 -17.17 -4.27 13.57
CA PRO A 290 -17.27 -2.97 14.23
C PRO A 290 -15.92 -2.27 14.31
N LEU A 291 -15.90 -0.94 14.25
CA LEU A 291 -14.65 -0.16 14.31
C LEU A 291 -13.88 -0.39 15.61
N GLU A 292 -14.60 -0.59 16.71
CA GLU A 292 -14.05 -0.85 18.06
C GLU A 292 -13.20 -2.14 18.08
N GLN A 293 -13.46 -3.08 17.19
CA GLN A 293 -12.65 -4.29 17.04
C GLN A 293 -11.32 -4.02 16.35
N LEU A 294 -11.24 -3.02 15.51
CA LEU A 294 -10.04 -2.63 14.75
C LEU A 294 -9.18 -1.59 15.47
N GLN A 295 -9.81 -0.73 16.28
CA GLN A 295 -9.14 0.37 16.98
C GLN A 295 -7.92 -0.07 17.81
N PRO A 296 -7.92 -1.18 18.57
CA PRO A 296 -6.74 -1.64 19.29
C PRO A 296 -5.54 -1.90 18.38
N SER A 297 -5.75 -2.50 17.21
CA SER A 297 -4.68 -2.77 16.24
C SER A 297 -4.20 -1.49 15.56
N ILE A 298 -5.11 -0.57 15.21
CA ILE A 298 -4.75 0.75 14.65
C ILE A 298 -3.95 1.57 15.67
N ALA A 299 -4.37 1.55 16.93
CA ALA A 299 -3.66 2.23 18.00
C ALA A 299 -2.26 1.65 18.22
N ALA A 300 -2.14 0.32 18.31
CA ALA A 300 -0.86 -0.36 18.47
C ALA A 300 0.08 -0.11 17.28
N LEU A 301 -0.44 -0.15 16.05
CA LEU A 301 0.29 0.21 14.84
C LEU A 301 0.92 1.61 14.99
N THR A 302 0.13 2.60 15.40
CA THR A 302 0.56 3.99 15.47
C THR A 302 1.50 4.23 16.65
N GLN A 303 1.21 3.66 17.82
CA GLN A 303 2.07 3.76 19.01
C GLN A 303 3.44 3.12 18.77
N THR A 304 3.46 1.89 18.24
CA THR A 304 4.72 1.18 17.92
C THR A 304 5.52 1.92 16.85
N TYR A 305 4.86 2.53 15.86
CA TYR A 305 5.53 3.36 14.87
C TYR A 305 6.29 4.51 15.53
N PHE A 306 5.64 5.25 16.45
CA PHE A 306 6.28 6.36 17.15
C PHE A 306 7.33 5.91 18.17
N ASP A 307 7.14 4.75 18.81
CA ASP A 307 8.15 4.19 19.72
C ASP A 307 9.42 3.76 18.96
N THR A 308 9.27 3.31 17.70
CA THR A 308 10.39 2.88 16.86
C THR A 308 11.06 4.05 16.13
N PHE A 309 10.31 5.10 15.80
CA PHE A 309 10.80 6.29 15.11
C PHE A 309 10.32 7.59 15.79
N PRO A 310 10.75 7.85 17.03
CA PRO A 310 10.31 9.03 17.80
C PRO A 310 10.78 10.35 17.19
N GLU A 311 11.94 10.38 16.50
CA GLU A 311 12.52 11.58 15.89
C GLU A 311 11.60 12.21 14.85
N ILE A 312 10.67 11.45 14.26
CA ILE A 312 9.72 11.99 13.30
C ILE A 312 8.81 13.06 13.91
N LEU A 313 8.43 12.90 15.19
CA LEU A 313 7.58 13.87 15.90
C LEU A 313 8.34 15.14 16.25
N GLU A 314 9.65 15.05 16.49
CA GLU A 314 10.52 16.21 16.75
C GLU A 314 10.69 17.04 15.47
N HIS A 315 10.88 16.37 14.32
CA HIS A 315 11.07 17.03 13.02
C HIS A 315 9.74 17.52 12.41
N ARG A 316 8.63 16.83 12.71
CA ARG A 316 7.30 17.10 12.17
C ARG A 316 6.24 17.02 13.26
N PRO A 317 6.06 18.07 14.06
CA PRO A 317 5.05 18.08 15.11
C PRO A 317 3.61 17.85 14.61
N ASP A 318 3.35 18.16 13.32
CA ASP A 318 2.06 17.92 12.66
C ASP A 318 1.93 16.51 12.04
N PHE A 319 2.90 15.60 12.25
CA PHE A 319 2.96 14.32 11.57
C PHE A 319 1.70 13.47 11.72
N LEU A 320 1.20 13.27 12.95
CA LEU A 320 -0.04 12.50 13.18
C LEU A 320 -1.26 13.15 12.51
N ARG A 321 -1.33 14.48 12.51
CA ARG A 321 -2.36 15.22 11.75
C ARG A 321 -2.28 14.87 10.26
N ARG A 322 -1.09 14.84 9.67
CA ARG A 322 -0.89 14.48 8.26
C ARG A 322 -1.22 13.01 7.99
N VAL A 323 -0.84 12.11 8.90
CA VAL A 323 -1.25 10.69 8.82
C VAL A 323 -2.77 10.59 8.71
N VAL A 324 -3.54 11.24 9.59
CA VAL A 324 -5.01 11.22 9.56
C VAL A 324 -5.57 11.80 8.25
N GLN A 325 -4.97 12.85 7.73
CA GLN A 325 -5.35 13.41 6.43
C GLN A 325 -5.05 12.42 5.28
N PHE A 326 -3.91 11.73 5.31
CA PHE A 326 -3.59 10.68 4.33
C PHE A 326 -4.50 9.46 4.46
N VAL A 327 -5.00 9.12 5.66
CA VAL A 327 -6.07 8.13 5.78
C VAL A 327 -7.28 8.54 4.94
N GLY A 328 -7.74 9.77 5.08
CA GLY A 328 -8.86 10.30 4.29
C GLY A 328 -8.59 10.30 2.78
N PHE A 329 -7.38 10.70 2.40
CA PHE A 329 -6.94 10.68 0.99
C PHE A 329 -6.93 9.26 0.41
N ALA A 330 -6.41 8.27 1.14
CA ALA A 330 -6.38 6.87 0.72
C ALA A 330 -7.79 6.28 0.54
N LEU A 331 -8.76 6.67 1.38
CA LEU A 331 -10.16 6.28 1.19
C LEU A 331 -10.74 6.84 -0.13
N ILE A 332 -10.37 8.06 -0.52
CA ILE A 332 -10.77 8.62 -1.83
C ILE A 332 -10.15 7.83 -2.97
N GLN A 333 -8.87 7.45 -2.86
CA GLN A 333 -8.21 6.62 -3.86
C GLN A 333 -8.89 5.25 -3.98
N GLN A 334 -9.34 4.65 -2.86
CA GLN A 334 -10.10 3.41 -2.87
C GLN A 334 -11.43 3.55 -3.61
N ILE A 335 -12.16 4.66 -3.40
CA ILE A 335 -13.39 4.94 -4.16
C ILE A 335 -13.08 5.02 -5.66
N GLN A 336 -12.02 5.71 -6.05
CA GLN A 336 -11.60 5.80 -7.45
C GLN A 336 -11.26 4.43 -8.04
N ALA A 337 -10.59 3.56 -7.27
CA ALA A 337 -10.30 2.18 -7.66
C ALA A 337 -11.59 1.35 -7.85
N MET A 338 -12.57 1.47 -6.93
CA MET A 338 -13.88 0.82 -7.07
C MET A 338 -14.59 1.26 -8.36
N ILE A 339 -14.60 2.55 -8.66
CA ILE A 339 -15.20 3.09 -9.89
C ILE A 339 -14.46 2.57 -11.13
N GLN A 340 -13.13 2.56 -11.11
CA GLN A 340 -12.32 2.18 -12.25
C GLN A 340 -12.43 0.68 -12.58
N TYR A 341 -12.36 -0.18 -11.57
CA TYR A 341 -12.27 -1.63 -11.74
C TYR A 341 -13.61 -2.33 -11.62
N GLN A 342 -14.46 -1.92 -10.68
CA GLN A 342 -15.75 -2.56 -10.38
C GLN A 342 -16.92 -1.85 -11.08
N LYS A 343 -16.69 -0.62 -11.58
CA LYS A 343 -17.66 0.19 -12.33
C LYS A 343 -18.90 0.61 -11.53
N PHE A 344 -18.80 0.69 -10.19
CA PHE A 344 -19.90 1.15 -9.35
C PHE A 344 -19.44 2.15 -8.27
N PHE A 345 -20.38 2.97 -7.81
CA PHE A 345 -20.27 3.87 -6.66
C PHE A 345 -21.62 3.88 -5.93
N ASP A 346 -21.69 3.12 -4.87
CA ASP A 346 -22.89 2.83 -4.08
C ASP A 346 -22.91 3.56 -2.73
N ASN A 347 -23.82 3.15 -1.85
CA ASN A 347 -23.94 3.71 -0.51
C ASN A 347 -22.67 3.50 0.34
N THR A 348 -21.93 2.41 0.16
CA THR A 348 -20.65 2.17 0.82
C THR A 348 -19.62 3.20 0.36
N GLY A 349 -19.55 3.45 -0.94
CA GLY A 349 -18.68 4.52 -1.49
C GLY A 349 -19.07 5.91 -0.97
N ILE A 350 -20.36 6.20 -0.80
CA ILE A 350 -20.84 7.46 -0.21
C ILE A 350 -20.42 7.59 1.25
N ALA A 351 -20.60 6.53 2.06
CA ALA A 351 -20.18 6.51 3.45
C ALA A 351 -18.65 6.69 3.57
N MET A 352 -17.90 6.01 2.72
CA MET A 352 -16.43 6.14 2.64
C MET A 352 -16.02 7.59 2.29
N LEU A 353 -16.70 8.25 1.36
CA LEU A 353 -16.44 9.66 1.01
C LEU A 353 -16.74 10.61 2.18
N GLN A 354 -17.80 10.37 2.95
CA GLN A 354 -18.13 11.18 4.12
C GLN A 354 -17.08 11.04 5.21
N VAL A 355 -16.62 9.81 5.50
CA VAL A 355 -15.53 9.57 6.44
C VAL A 355 -14.25 10.23 5.93
N ALA A 356 -13.87 10.01 4.67
CA ALA A 356 -12.70 10.64 4.05
C ALA A 356 -12.70 12.16 4.18
N LYS A 357 -13.84 12.81 3.89
CA LYS A 357 -14.01 14.25 4.07
C LYS A 357 -13.79 14.69 5.51
N THR A 358 -14.33 13.96 6.47
CA THR A 358 -14.17 14.29 7.90
C THR A 358 -12.70 14.21 8.32
N LEU A 359 -12.00 13.14 7.91
CA LEU A 359 -10.58 12.93 8.18
C LEU A 359 -9.70 14.03 7.55
N LEU A 360 -9.99 14.44 6.34
CA LEU A 360 -9.25 15.48 5.64
C LEU A 360 -9.49 16.87 6.22
N CYS A 361 -10.77 17.22 6.47
CA CYS A 361 -11.14 18.58 6.87
C CYS A 361 -11.05 18.82 8.38
N ARG A 362 -11.11 17.74 9.20
CA ARG A 362 -11.14 17.82 10.68
C ARG A 362 -10.29 16.71 11.31
N PRO A 363 -8.99 16.64 10.97
CA PRO A 363 -8.13 15.52 11.37
C PRO A 363 -8.05 15.34 12.89
N GLU A 364 -7.87 16.42 13.66
CA GLU A 364 -7.75 16.36 15.12
C GLU A 364 -9.05 15.85 15.77
N GLN A 365 -10.20 16.31 15.30
CA GLN A 365 -11.51 15.88 15.81
C GLN A 365 -11.83 14.42 15.43
N SER A 366 -11.12 13.87 14.44
CA SER A 366 -11.32 12.50 13.97
C SER A 366 -10.44 11.48 14.71
N MET A 367 -9.42 11.91 15.46
CA MET A 367 -8.52 11.01 16.19
C MET A 367 -9.26 10.05 17.14
N PRO A 368 -10.26 10.48 17.94
CA PRO A 368 -11.01 9.55 18.78
C PRO A 368 -11.75 8.48 18.00
N THR A 369 -12.22 8.78 16.78
CA THR A 369 -12.87 7.80 15.92
C THR A 369 -11.89 6.76 15.41
N ILE A 370 -10.66 7.16 15.03
CA ILE A 370 -9.65 6.23 14.49
C ILE A 370 -9.02 5.40 15.60
N PHE A 371 -8.60 6.04 16.69
CA PHE A 371 -7.74 5.45 17.71
C PHE A 371 -8.47 5.04 19.00
N GLY A 372 -9.79 5.31 19.10
CA GLY A 372 -10.57 4.98 20.28
C GLY A 372 -9.99 5.60 21.54
N THR A 373 -9.85 4.78 22.59
CA THR A 373 -9.32 5.22 23.89
C THR A 373 -7.86 5.65 23.86
N ALA A 374 -7.08 5.21 22.89
CA ALA A 374 -5.67 5.60 22.75
C ALA A 374 -5.47 7.02 22.16
N ALA A 375 -6.52 7.66 21.64
CA ALA A 375 -6.41 8.97 21.02
C ALA A 375 -5.81 10.04 21.94
N ALA A 376 -6.17 10.04 23.21
CA ALA A 376 -5.67 11.01 24.18
C ALA A 376 -4.15 10.87 24.41
N GLU A 377 -3.66 9.64 24.55
CA GLU A 377 -2.23 9.36 24.72
C GLU A 377 -1.43 9.73 23.49
N LEU A 378 -1.89 9.33 22.30
CA LEU A 378 -1.25 9.68 21.02
C LEU A 378 -1.17 11.21 20.84
N THR A 379 -2.21 11.94 21.23
CA THR A 379 -2.23 13.41 21.14
C THR A 379 -1.30 14.06 22.17
N GLN A 380 -1.18 13.50 23.38
CA GLN A 380 -0.25 14.02 24.42
C GLN A 380 1.21 13.89 24.00
N ARG A 381 1.60 12.83 23.30
CA ARG A 381 2.97 12.66 22.77
C ARG A 381 3.37 13.82 21.84
N LEU A 382 2.41 14.40 21.10
CA LEU A 382 2.64 15.57 20.25
C LEU A 382 2.91 16.85 21.05
N GLY A 383 2.30 17.00 22.23
CA GLY A 383 2.46 18.17 23.10
C GLY A 383 3.76 18.16 23.90
N CYS A 384 4.34 17.00 24.18
CA CYS A 384 5.61 16.88 24.92
C CYS A 384 6.85 17.16 24.07
N SER A 385 6.76 17.03 22.73
CA SER A 385 7.86 17.35 21.81
C SER A 385 8.01 18.85 21.51
N ALA A 386 7.07 19.68 21.95
CA ALA A 386 7.06 21.14 21.66
C ALA A 386 7.48 22.00 22.88
N ALA A 387 7.94 21.39 23.97
CA ALA A 387 8.47 22.03 25.18
C ALA A 387 9.97 21.75 25.34
#